data_320b7b2a4a06724b1ea9f1633a8f07ad
#
_entry.id   320b7b2a4a06724b1ea9f1633a8f07ad
#
_cell.length_a   1.000
_cell.length_b   1.000
_cell.length_c   1.000
_cell.angle_alpha   90.00
_cell.angle_beta   90.00
_cell.angle_gamma   90.00
#
_symmetry.space_group_name_H-M   'P 1'
#
loop_
_entity.id
_entity.type
_entity.pdbx_description
1 polymer ?
#
loop_
_entity_poly.entity_id
_entity_poly.type
_entity_poly.pdbx_seq_one_letter_code
_entity_poly.pdbx_strand_id
1 'polypeptide(L)'
;MTDSFYISTAISYTNGSPHIGHAYEVIAADVIARFKRLDGYDVFFLTGTDEHGLKVQQKAKELGINPKDYVDKVSKEFIELAKSLNCSNNDFIRTTDDRHKKNVHSIWKNLSDKGDIYLDQYSGWYSIRDEAFYNEEELVKSDNDSYLSPNGNPVEWIDEESYFFKLSKYEKQLLDLYEKNKSFILPNSRMNEIKNFVQSGLKDISISRKNISWGIPVEENNEHSIYVWLDALTNYISALDWCEGSKSFDKYWPADIHLIGKDITRFHAVYWPAFLFSAGLEVPKMIFSHGFLLNKGEKISKSVGNTVDPIKLLELYGVDQLRFYLLSATPFGNDGNYSHELIVNHSNALLSNDLGNLSQRCLKMIFSKCNGRIPNKGDLDDNDLSLLSNAYDLYQKSLECMADYQIHAYLNSIFDVISLANKYFSDQKPWELDKDNPDRMHTVLWVTCEILRITSILLQPVIVDGSNKLLAVSYTHLRAHETLRYLVCRLLR
;
A
#
# COMPACT_ATOMS: atom_id res chain seq x y z
N MET A 1 16.09 -10.44 19.23
CA MET A 1 15.38 -10.89 18.02
C MET A 1 14.95 -9.63 17.30
N THR A 2 15.00 -9.60 15.98
CA THR A 2 14.52 -8.47 15.18
C THR A 2 13.00 -8.52 15.20
N ASP A 3 12.33 -7.39 15.45
CA ASP A 3 10.88 -7.34 15.47
C ASP A 3 10.33 -7.61 14.05
N SER A 4 9.26 -8.41 13.95
CA SER A 4 8.59 -8.71 12.68
C SER A 4 7.58 -7.63 12.33
N PHE A 5 7.35 -7.42 11.04
CA PHE A 5 6.34 -6.51 10.53
C PHE A 5 5.68 -7.10 9.28
N TYR A 6 4.36 -7.27 9.30
CA TYR A 6 3.61 -7.78 8.17
C TYR A 6 2.71 -6.71 7.58
N ILE A 7 2.96 -6.35 6.32
CA ILE A 7 2.12 -5.47 5.52
C ILE A 7 1.58 -6.19 4.30
N SER A 8 0.31 -5.96 3.97
CA SER A 8 -0.29 -6.42 2.72
C SER A 8 -1.03 -5.31 2.00
N THR A 9 -1.12 -5.40 0.67
CA THR A 9 -2.17 -4.72 -0.10
C THR A 9 -3.44 -5.57 -0.11
N ALA A 10 -4.56 -5.01 -0.56
CA ALA A 10 -5.63 -5.84 -1.11
C ALA A 10 -5.10 -6.62 -2.31
N ILE A 11 -5.65 -7.82 -2.56
CA ILE A 11 -5.37 -8.53 -3.80
C ILE A 11 -6.22 -7.99 -4.94
N SER A 12 -5.59 -7.76 -6.08
CA SER A 12 -6.22 -7.09 -7.22
C SER A 12 -7.16 -8.02 -7.99
N TYR A 13 -8.39 -7.58 -8.24
CA TYR A 13 -9.36 -8.37 -9.00
C TYR A 13 -9.02 -8.42 -10.49
N THR A 14 -8.91 -9.64 -11.04
CA THR A 14 -8.44 -9.90 -12.41
C THR A 14 -9.48 -9.67 -13.50
N ASN A 15 -10.37 -8.69 -13.34
CA ASN A 15 -11.36 -8.34 -14.35
C ASN A 15 -10.82 -7.49 -15.51
N GLY A 16 -9.51 -7.31 -15.61
CA GLY A 16 -8.77 -6.63 -16.68
C GLY A 16 -7.40 -6.13 -16.23
N SER A 17 -6.64 -5.51 -17.14
CA SER A 17 -5.27 -5.04 -16.93
C SER A 17 -5.13 -4.03 -15.77
N PRO A 18 -3.96 -3.96 -15.12
CA PRO A 18 -3.71 -3.01 -14.05
C PRO A 18 -3.79 -1.55 -14.52
N HIS A 19 -4.11 -0.65 -13.60
CA HIS A 19 -4.15 0.80 -13.83
C HIS A 19 -3.41 1.56 -12.71
N ILE A 20 -3.28 2.88 -12.85
CA ILE A 20 -2.53 3.74 -11.92
C ILE A 20 -2.99 3.62 -10.45
N GLY A 21 -4.28 3.29 -10.20
CA GLY A 21 -4.78 3.05 -8.83
C GLY A 21 -4.12 1.84 -8.17
N HIS A 22 -3.91 0.74 -8.92
CA HIS A 22 -3.16 -0.42 -8.42
C HIS A 22 -1.68 -0.09 -8.19
N ALA A 23 -1.07 0.72 -9.10
CA ALA A 23 0.29 1.20 -8.92
C ALA A 23 0.43 2.05 -7.64
N TYR A 24 -0.54 2.92 -7.36
CA TYR A 24 -0.56 3.75 -6.16
C TYR A 24 -0.56 2.90 -4.87
N GLU A 25 -1.45 1.92 -4.78
CA GLU A 25 -1.58 1.05 -3.62
C GLU A 25 -0.32 0.24 -3.37
N VAL A 26 0.21 -0.44 -4.40
CA VAL A 26 1.40 -1.28 -4.23
C VAL A 26 2.66 -0.45 -3.95
N ILE A 27 2.81 0.75 -4.51
CA ILE A 27 3.90 1.68 -4.21
C ILE A 27 3.82 2.15 -2.77
N ALA A 28 2.63 2.52 -2.28
CA ALA A 28 2.45 2.97 -0.90
C ALA A 28 2.82 1.87 0.10
N ALA A 29 2.37 0.64 -0.14
CA ALA A 29 2.75 -0.52 0.68
C ALA A 29 4.27 -0.79 0.62
N ASP A 30 4.88 -0.70 -0.56
CA ASP A 30 6.32 -0.88 -0.73
C ASP A 30 7.14 0.18 0.03
N VAL A 31 6.69 1.43 0.02
CA VAL A 31 7.37 2.51 0.76
C VAL A 31 7.32 2.26 2.26
N ILE A 32 6.18 1.85 2.80
CA ILE A 32 6.05 1.47 4.21
C ILE A 32 6.95 0.27 4.53
N ALA A 33 6.93 -0.76 3.68
CA ALA A 33 7.76 -1.95 3.84
C ALA A 33 9.27 -1.61 3.83
N ARG A 34 9.72 -0.78 2.89
CA ARG A 34 11.12 -0.33 2.79
C ARG A 34 11.53 0.54 3.98
N PHE A 35 10.65 1.45 4.42
CA PHE A 35 10.90 2.27 5.61
C PHE A 35 11.07 1.39 6.85
N LYS A 36 10.19 0.40 7.06
CA LYS A 36 10.28 -0.54 8.19
C LYS A 36 11.54 -1.40 8.12
N ARG A 37 11.97 -1.87 6.93
CA ARG A 37 13.25 -2.56 6.76
C ARG A 37 14.44 -1.65 7.10
N LEU A 38 14.40 -0.39 6.67
CA LEU A 38 15.43 0.60 6.98
C LEU A 38 15.48 0.89 8.49
N ASP A 39 14.33 0.86 9.17
CA ASP A 39 14.21 0.99 10.62
C ASP A 39 14.58 -0.30 11.40
N GLY A 40 14.88 -1.37 10.68
CA GLY A 40 15.45 -2.60 11.25
C GLY A 40 14.47 -3.72 11.53
N TYR A 41 13.23 -3.62 11.05
CA TYR A 41 12.25 -4.71 11.14
C TYR A 41 12.54 -5.81 10.12
N ASP A 42 12.17 -7.03 10.48
CA ASP A 42 12.06 -8.14 9.55
C ASP A 42 10.66 -8.11 8.92
N VAL A 43 10.58 -7.65 7.65
CA VAL A 43 9.33 -7.29 6.99
C VAL A 43 8.89 -8.37 6.02
N PHE A 44 7.63 -8.81 6.15
CA PHE A 44 6.90 -9.56 5.14
C PHE A 44 5.90 -8.64 4.42
N PHE A 45 6.11 -8.44 3.13
CA PHE A 45 5.23 -7.64 2.28
C PHE A 45 4.53 -8.54 1.27
N LEU A 46 3.18 -8.60 1.35
CA LEU A 46 2.30 -9.39 0.51
C LEU A 46 1.52 -8.50 -0.45
N THR A 47 1.42 -8.93 -1.69
CA THR A 47 0.43 -8.49 -2.68
C THR A 47 -0.06 -9.69 -3.47
N GLY A 48 -1.04 -9.52 -4.37
CA GLY A 48 -1.55 -10.65 -5.14
C GLY A 48 -2.73 -10.33 -6.03
N THR A 49 -3.37 -11.39 -6.54
CA THR A 49 -4.54 -11.30 -7.41
C THR A 49 -5.70 -12.15 -6.90
N ASP A 50 -6.91 -11.55 -6.96
CA ASP A 50 -8.19 -12.22 -6.81
C ASP A 50 -8.68 -12.68 -8.20
N GLU A 51 -8.84 -13.98 -8.37
CA GLU A 51 -8.98 -14.62 -9.67
C GLU A 51 -10.29 -15.36 -9.87
N HIS A 52 -11.12 -15.48 -8.84
CA HIS A 52 -12.39 -16.19 -8.90
C HIS A 52 -13.57 -15.23 -9.12
N GLY A 53 -14.76 -15.80 -9.35
CA GLY A 53 -16.01 -15.06 -9.41
C GLY A 53 -16.63 -14.92 -10.79
N LEU A 54 -17.87 -14.42 -10.77
CA LEU A 54 -18.74 -14.38 -11.97
C LEU A 54 -18.20 -13.48 -13.08
N LYS A 55 -17.61 -12.33 -12.72
CA LYS A 55 -17.06 -11.39 -13.72
C LYS A 55 -15.90 -11.96 -14.50
N VAL A 56 -15.01 -12.68 -13.83
CA VAL A 56 -13.89 -13.38 -14.49
C VAL A 56 -14.44 -14.45 -15.42
N GLN A 57 -15.41 -15.25 -14.96
CA GLN A 57 -16.07 -16.27 -15.78
C GLN A 57 -16.74 -15.66 -17.02
N GLN A 58 -17.47 -14.56 -16.85
CA GLN A 58 -18.12 -13.85 -17.95
C GLN A 58 -17.09 -13.29 -18.94
N LYS A 59 -16.01 -12.68 -18.42
CA LYS A 59 -14.96 -12.10 -19.28
C LYS A 59 -14.21 -13.14 -20.08
N ALA A 60 -13.88 -14.28 -19.49
CA ALA A 60 -13.27 -15.40 -20.19
C ALA A 60 -14.21 -15.94 -21.30
N LYS A 61 -15.52 -16.06 -21.00
CA LYS A 61 -16.54 -16.48 -21.96
C LYS A 61 -16.66 -15.50 -23.14
N GLU A 62 -16.68 -14.18 -22.87
CA GLU A 62 -16.69 -13.15 -23.92
C GLU A 62 -15.49 -13.27 -24.87
N LEU A 63 -14.32 -13.64 -24.33
CA LEU A 63 -13.09 -13.80 -25.10
C LEU A 63 -12.95 -15.20 -25.73
N GLY A 64 -13.85 -16.13 -25.42
CA GLY A 64 -13.81 -17.51 -25.92
C GLY A 64 -12.63 -18.34 -25.41
N ILE A 65 -12.11 -18.03 -24.20
CA ILE A 65 -10.97 -18.72 -23.59
C ILE A 65 -11.36 -19.31 -22.22
N ASN A 66 -10.52 -20.23 -21.71
CA ASN A 66 -10.70 -20.80 -20.38
C ASN A 66 -10.46 -19.73 -19.31
N PRO A 67 -11.27 -19.68 -18.22
CA PRO A 67 -11.03 -18.73 -17.10
C PRO A 67 -9.61 -18.80 -16.51
N LYS A 68 -9.03 -20.00 -16.39
CA LYS A 68 -7.65 -20.16 -15.90
C LYS A 68 -6.63 -19.47 -16.80
N ASP A 69 -6.73 -19.66 -18.12
CA ASP A 69 -5.82 -19.04 -19.09
C ASP A 69 -5.97 -17.50 -19.07
N TYR A 70 -7.21 -17.02 -18.88
CA TYR A 70 -7.47 -15.59 -18.74
C TYR A 70 -6.80 -15.00 -17.52
N VAL A 71 -7.00 -15.59 -16.32
CA VAL A 71 -6.40 -15.07 -15.09
C VAL A 71 -4.89 -15.23 -15.06
N ASP A 72 -4.32 -16.29 -15.65
CA ASP A 72 -2.88 -16.46 -15.78
C ASP A 72 -2.24 -15.32 -16.59
N LYS A 73 -2.91 -14.88 -17.66
CA LYS A 73 -2.46 -13.72 -18.44
C LYS A 73 -2.54 -12.43 -17.63
N VAL A 74 -3.68 -12.16 -16.99
CA VAL A 74 -3.89 -10.91 -16.28
C VAL A 74 -2.99 -10.82 -15.03
N SER A 75 -2.87 -11.91 -14.27
CA SER A 75 -1.99 -11.94 -13.08
C SER A 75 -0.53 -11.70 -13.44
N LYS A 76 -0.09 -12.20 -14.61
CA LYS A 76 1.25 -11.87 -15.12
C LYS A 76 1.45 -10.38 -15.34
N GLU A 77 0.43 -9.66 -15.82
CA GLU A 77 0.51 -8.20 -15.98
C GLU A 77 0.66 -7.48 -14.63
N PHE A 78 0.00 -7.96 -13.55
CA PHE A 78 0.17 -7.42 -12.20
C PHE A 78 1.55 -7.73 -11.61
N ILE A 79 2.08 -8.93 -11.83
CA ILE A 79 3.44 -9.29 -11.41
C ILE A 79 4.47 -8.41 -12.12
N GLU A 80 4.34 -8.23 -13.43
CA GLU A 80 5.24 -7.38 -14.21
C GLU A 80 5.12 -5.89 -13.80
N LEU A 81 3.92 -5.42 -13.46
CA LEU A 81 3.73 -4.08 -12.93
C LEU A 81 4.51 -3.90 -11.61
N ALA A 82 4.36 -4.79 -10.63
CA ALA A 82 5.06 -4.71 -9.36
C ALA A 82 6.60 -4.67 -9.56
N LYS A 83 7.13 -5.51 -10.46
CA LYS A 83 8.55 -5.50 -10.83
C LYS A 83 8.98 -4.18 -11.49
N SER A 84 8.21 -3.68 -12.45
CA SER A 84 8.51 -2.44 -13.18
C SER A 84 8.46 -1.22 -12.26
N LEU A 85 7.64 -1.26 -11.21
CA LEU A 85 7.57 -0.25 -10.16
C LEU A 85 8.68 -0.39 -9.10
N ASN A 86 9.59 -1.36 -9.24
CA ASN A 86 10.65 -1.66 -8.28
C ASN A 86 10.09 -1.97 -6.89
N CYS A 87 8.94 -2.69 -6.81
CA CYS A 87 8.36 -3.12 -5.55
C CYS A 87 9.14 -4.31 -4.95
N SER A 88 9.22 -4.34 -3.62
CA SER A 88 10.02 -5.29 -2.85
C SER A 88 9.17 -6.33 -2.11
N ASN A 89 8.00 -6.69 -2.66
CA ASN A 89 7.13 -7.70 -2.07
C ASN A 89 7.85 -9.05 -1.93
N ASN A 90 7.60 -9.69 -0.79
CA ASN A 90 8.19 -11.00 -0.47
C ASN A 90 7.41 -12.13 -1.16
N ASP A 91 6.10 -11.94 -1.32
CA ASP A 91 5.23 -12.92 -1.93
C ASP A 91 4.18 -12.25 -2.83
N PHE A 92 3.69 -13.02 -3.80
CA PHE A 92 2.58 -12.66 -4.67
C PHE A 92 1.59 -13.82 -4.68
N ILE A 93 0.52 -13.71 -3.88
CA ILE A 93 -0.50 -14.75 -3.73
C ILE A 93 -1.53 -14.68 -4.85
N ARG A 94 -1.94 -15.83 -5.35
CA ARG A 94 -3.03 -15.98 -6.31
C ARG A 94 -4.12 -16.82 -5.69
N THR A 95 -5.38 -16.42 -5.80
CA THR A 95 -6.46 -17.24 -5.25
C THR A 95 -6.63 -18.60 -5.95
N THR A 96 -6.06 -18.75 -7.14
CA THR A 96 -5.98 -20.04 -7.86
C THR A 96 -4.84 -20.94 -7.40
N ASP A 97 -3.94 -20.49 -6.51
CA ASP A 97 -2.86 -21.32 -5.95
C ASP A 97 -3.43 -22.44 -5.07
N ASP A 98 -2.86 -23.63 -5.14
CA ASP A 98 -3.32 -24.76 -4.32
C ASP A 98 -3.14 -24.52 -2.82
N ARG A 99 -2.06 -23.82 -2.41
CA ARG A 99 -1.87 -23.40 -1.01
C ARG A 99 -3.01 -22.50 -0.53
N HIS A 100 -3.51 -21.59 -1.38
CA HIS A 100 -4.62 -20.73 -1.03
C HIS A 100 -5.92 -21.53 -0.89
N LYS A 101 -6.27 -22.39 -1.86
CA LYS A 101 -7.47 -23.23 -1.80
C LYS A 101 -7.51 -24.09 -0.54
N LYS A 102 -6.39 -24.71 -0.14
CA LYS A 102 -6.29 -25.47 1.12
C LYS A 102 -6.64 -24.62 2.32
N ASN A 103 -6.14 -23.39 2.40
CA ASN A 103 -6.45 -22.49 3.51
C ASN A 103 -7.92 -22.05 3.50
N VAL A 104 -8.52 -21.82 2.34
CA VAL A 104 -9.94 -21.49 2.19
C VAL A 104 -10.83 -22.66 2.67
N HIS A 105 -10.52 -23.87 2.29
CA HIS A 105 -11.24 -25.06 2.80
C HIS A 105 -11.06 -25.21 4.31
N SER A 106 -9.87 -24.94 4.84
CA SER A 106 -9.59 -25.04 6.27
C SER A 106 -10.36 -23.99 7.07
N ILE A 107 -10.43 -22.74 6.61
CA ILE A 107 -11.23 -21.71 7.30
C ILE A 107 -12.72 -22.02 7.21
N TRP A 108 -13.23 -22.42 6.04
CA TRP A 108 -14.61 -22.86 5.88
C TRP A 108 -14.97 -23.95 6.88
N LYS A 109 -14.13 -24.99 6.98
CA LYS A 109 -14.33 -26.08 7.93
C LYS A 109 -14.36 -25.59 9.38
N ASN A 110 -13.45 -24.70 9.77
CA ASN A 110 -13.42 -24.16 11.14
C ASN A 110 -14.70 -23.36 11.47
N LEU A 111 -15.20 -22.56 10.52
CA LEU A 111 -16.45 -21.82 10.68
C LEU A 111 -17.66 -22.78 10.78
N SER A 112 -17.68 -23.84 9.98
CA SER A 112 -18.72 -24.85 9.95
C SER A 112 -18.72 -25.68 11.23
N ASP A 113 -17.56 -26.18 11.68
CA ASP A 113 -17.41 -26.95 12.91
C ASP A 113 -17.86 -26.16 14.15
N LYS A 114 -17.71 -24.82 14.14
CA LYS A 114 -18.21 -23.93 15.20
C LYS A 114 -19.71 -23.67 15.12
N GLY A 115 -20.37 -24.13 14.06
CA GLY A 115 -21.80 -23.95 13.85
C GLY A 115 -22.15 -22.50 13.43
N ASP A 116 -21.20 -21.77 12.85
CA ASP A 116 -21.39 -20.41 12.37
C ASP A 116 -21.76 -20.34 10.88
N ILE A 117 -21.79 -21.48 10.19
CA ILE A 117 -22.31 -21.63 8.84
C ILE A 117 -23.60 -22.46 8.89
N TYR A 118 -24.62 -22.06 8.15
CA TYR A 118 -25.87 -22.79 7.97
C TYR A 118 -26.43 -22.60 6.56
N LEU A 119 -27.22 -23.54 6.08
CA LEU A 119 -27.88 -23.51 4.78
C LEU A 119 -29.28 -22.91 4.93
N ASP A 120 -29.64 -21.95 4.08
CA ASP A 120 -30.98 -21.31 4.07
C ASP A 120 -31.28 -20.73 2.68
N GLN A 121 -32.53 -20.30 2.47
CA GLN A 121 -32.92 -19.58 1.26
C GLN A 121 -32.52 -18.11 1.36
N TYR A 122 -31.80 -17.63 0.35
CA TYR A 122 -31.52 -16.22 0.19
C TYR A 122 -32.48 -15.60 -0.81
N SER A 123 -33.19 -14.56 -0.38
CA SER A 123 -34.00 -13.70 -1.23
C SER A 123 -33.58 -12.26 -0.99
N GLY A 124 -33.01 -11.59 -2.00
CA GLY A 124 -32.53 -10.21 -1.83
C GLY A 124 -31.86 -9.61 -3.06
N TRP A 125 -31.49 -8.34 -2.94
CA TRP A 125 -30.84 -7.59 -4.00
C TRP A 125 -29.36 -7.87 -4.06
N TYR A 126 -28.84 -8.19 -5.26
CA TYR A 126 -27.43 -8.46 -5.51
C TYR A 126 -26.91 -7.63 -6.69
N SER A 127 -25.77 -7.00 -6.52
CA SER A 127 -25.05 -6.34 -7.61
C SER A 127 -23.93 -7.25 -8.11
N ILE A 128 -24.06 -7.75 -9.33
CA ILE A 128 -22.98 -8.53 -10.00
C ILE A 128 -21.71 -7.66 -10.09
N ARG A 129 -21.86 -6.35 -10.26
CA ARG A 129 -20.73 -5.45 -10.46
C ARG A 129 -19.98 -5.14 -9.19
N ASP A 130 -20.67 -5.06 -8.05
CA ASP A 130 -20.05 -4.88 -6.73
C ASP A 130 -19.68 -6.22 -6.09
N GLU A 131 -20.23 -7.32 -6.63
CA GLU A 131 -20.18 -8.66 -6.03
C GLU A 131 -20.63 -8.62 -4.55
N ALA A 132 -21.71 -7.87 -4.30
CA ALA A 132 -22.21 -7.61 -2.96
C ALA A 132 -23.73 -7.64 -2.92
N PHE A 133 -24.23 -8.02 -1.73
CA PHE A 133 -25.65 -7.96 -1.39
C PHE A 133 -25.99 -6.64 -0.73
N TYR A 134 -27.22 -6.20 -0.96
CA TYR A 134 -27.73 -4.95 -0.42
C TYR A 134 -29.12 -5.17 0.18
N ASN A 135 -29.39 -4.51 1.29
CA ASN A 135 -30.75 -4.38 1.80
C ASN A 135 -31.49 -3.32 0.98
N GLU A 136 -32.81 -3.42 0.93
CA GLU A 136 -33.64 -2.47 0.19
C GLU A 136 -33.41 -1.01 0.63
N GLU A 137 -33.12 -0.80 1.91
CA GLU A 137 -32.83 0.52 2.51
C GLU A 137 -31.50 1.13 2.03
N GLU A 138 -30.58 0.29 1.53
CA GLU A 138 -29.27 0.73 0.99
C GLU A 138 -29.36 1.11 -0.49
N LEU A 139 -30.46 0.77 -1.17
CA LEU A 139 -30.59 0.96 -2.61
C LEU A 139 -30.97 2.39 -2.98
N VAL A 140 -30.45 2.85 -4.11
CA VAL A 140 -30.78 4.13 -4.70
C VAL A 140 -31.71 3.89 -5.89
N LYS A 141 -32.90 4.56 -5.92
CA LYS A 141 -33.77 4.53 -7.09
C LYS A 141 -33.16 5.35 -8.23
N SER A 142 -33.10 4.76 -9.41
CA SER A 142 -32.72 5.49 -10.63
C SER A 142 -33.91 6.16 -11.26
N ASP A 143 -33.68 7.09 -12.21
CA ASP A 143 -34.71 7.81 -12.95
C ASP A 143 -35.65 6.88 -13.75
N ASN A 144 -35.26 5.63 -13.98
CA ASN A 144 -36.03 4.62 -14.74
C ASN A 144 -36.77 3.62 -13.83
N ASP A 145 -37.02 3.96 -12.56
CA ASP A 145 -37.65 3.08 -11.55
C ASP A 145 -36.90 1.77 -11.26
N SER A 146 -35.64 1.63 -11.72
CA SER A 146 -34.73 0.52 -11.38
C SER A 146 -33.96 0.83 -10.11
N TYR A 147 -33.55 -0.22 -9.39
CA TYR A 147 -32.72 -0.07 -8.21
C TYR A 147 -31.24 -0.14 -8.58
N LEU A 148 -30.45 0.70 -7.92
CA LEU A 148 -28.98 0.72 -8.01
C LEU A 148 -28.38 0.49 -6.62
N SER A 149 -27.20 -0.11 -6.59
CA SER A 149 -26.40 -0.16 -5.36
C SER A 149 -25.94 1.23 -4.91
N PRO A 150 -25.45 1.40 -3.67
CA PRO A 150 -24.83 2.66 -3.21
C PRO A 150 -23.68 3.14 -4.10
N ASN A 151 -23.05 2.23 -4.83
CA ASN A 151 -21.98 2.53 -5.80
C ASN A 151 -22.49 2.92 -7.19
N GLY A 152 -23.84 3.02 -7.38
CA GLY A 152 -24.46 3.36 -8.65
C GLY A 152 -24.51 2.23 -9.66
N ASN A 153 -24.31 0.97 -9.24
CA ASN A 153 -24.35 -0.19 -10.13
C ASN A 153 -25.73 -0.88 -10.11
N PRO A 154 -26.17 -1.48 -11.24
CA PRO A 154 -27.41 -2.24 -11.29
C PRO A 154 -27.44 -3.38 -10.27
N VAL A 155 -28.60 -3.61 -9.67
CA VAL A 155 -28.89 -4.73 -8.81
C VAL A 155 -30.01 -5.59 -9.40
N GLU A 156 -29.97 -6.89 -9.14
CA GLU A 156 -31.00 -7.84 -9.51
C GLU A 156 -31.51 -8.60 -8.28
N TRP A 157 -32.75 -9.01 -8.29
CA TRP A 157 -33.31 -9.83 -7.23
C TRP A 157 -32.88 -11.27 -7.43
N ILE A 158 -32.24 -11.85 -6.40
CA ILE A 158 -31.83 -13.26 -6.39
C ILE A 158 -32.64 -13.99 -5.35
N ASP A 159 -33.12 -15.18 -5.74
CA ASP A 159 -33.76 -16.14 -4.86
C ASP A 159 -33.11 -17.51 -5.08
N GLU A 160 -32.21 -17.87 -4.17
CA GLU A 160 -31.44 -19.12 -4.25
C GLU A 160 -31.10 -19.67 -2.88
N GLU A 161 -30.93 -20.99 -2.81
CA GLU A 161 -30.35 -21.64 -1.63
C GLU A 161 -28.87 -21.22 -1.48
N SER A 162 -28.47 -20.87 -0.28
CA SER A 162 -27.12 -20.42 0.00
C SER A 162 -26.67 -20.80 1.41
N TYR A 163 -25.38 -20.98 1.59
CA TYR A 163 -24.80 -21.03 2.92
C TYR A 163 -24.63 -19.62 3.47
N PHE A 164 -25.05 -19.45 4.73
CA PHE A 164 -24.95 -18.20 5.47
C PHE A 164 -23.93 -18.29 6.57
N PHE A 165 -23.20 -17.20 6.79
CA PHE A 165 -22.36 -16.99 7.95
C PHE A 165 -23.10 -16.11 8.97
N LYS A 166 -23.09 -16.53 10.25
CA LYS A 166 -23.72 -15.83 11.37
C LYS A 166 -22.98 -14.56 11.76
N LEU A 167 -22.89 -13.58 10.83
CA LEU A 167 -22.22 -12.31 11.04
C LEU A 167 -22.80 -11.52 12.21
N SER A 168 -24.15 -11.55 12.38
CA SER A 168 -24.87 -10.87 13.45
C SER A 168 -24.40 -11.28 14.86
N LYS A 169 -23.93 -12.52 15.02
CA LYS A 169 -23.33 -13.04 16.27
C LYS A 169 -22.11 -12.25 16.73
N TYR A 170 -21.37 -11.64 15.80
CA TYR A 170 -20.09 -10.99 16.04
C TYR A 170 -20.18 -9.47 16.22
N GLU A 171 -21.37 -8.86 16.13
CA GLU A 171 -21.59 -7.43 16.26
C GLU A 171 -20.94 -6.83 17.50
N LYS A 172 -21.26 -7.40 18.68
CA LYS A 172 -20.69 -6.93 19.94
C LYS A 172 -19.17 -7.02 19.96
N GLN A 173 -18.60 -8.13 19.46
CA GLN A 173 -17.16 -8.36 19.48
C GLN A 173 -16.42 -7.39 18.55
N LEU A 174 -17.03 -7.03 17.42
CA LEU A 174 -16.53 -6.00 16.51
C LEU A 174 -16.56 -4.61 17.16
N LEU A 175 -17.66 -4.23 17.80
CA LEU A 175 -17.75 -2.95 18.52
C LEU A 175 -16.74 -2.87 19.66
N ASP A 176 -16.55 -3.95 20.42
CA ASP A 176 -15.55 -4.04 21.48
C ASP A 176 -14.11 -3.89 20.91
N LEU A 177 -13.85 -4.46 19.72
CA LEU A 177 -12.56 -4.29 19.02
C LEU A 177 -12.31 -2.81 18.69
N TYR A 178 -13.30 -2.12 18.10
CA TYR A 178 -13.16 -0.70 17.72
C TYR A 178 -13.06 0.23 18.93
N GLU A 179 -13.65 -0.14 20.06
CA GLU A 179 -13.50 0.62 21.31
C GLU A 179 -12.11 0.44 21.94
N LYS A 180 -11.58 -0.78 21.94
CA LYS A 180 -10.27 -1.11 22.52
C LYS A 180 -9.10 -0.62 21.65
N ASN A 181 -9.23 -0.69 20.34
CA ASN A 181 -8.21 -0.26 19.40
C ASN A 181 -8.72 0.88 18.52
N LYS A 182 -8.48 2.13 18.93
CA LYS A 182 -8.89 3.33 18.18
C LYS A 182 -8.16 3.51 16.86
N SER A 183 -7.05 2.81 16.65
CA SER A 183 -6.27 2.82 15.42
C SER A 183 -6.54 1.60 14.53
N PHE A 184 -7.53 0.75 14.88
CA PHE A 184 -7.84 -0.44 14.10
C PHE A 184 -8.23 -0.11 12.65
N ILE A 185 -8.93 1.00 12.43
CA ILE A 185 -9.31 1.49 11.09
C ILE A 185 -8.84 2.92 10.94
N LEU A 186 -7.98 3.18 9.95
CA LEU A 186 -7.53 4.52 9.59
C LEU A 186 -7.90 4.85 8.13
N PRO A 187 -8.14 6.12 7.80
CA PRO A 187 -8.27 7.28 8.71
C PRO A 187 -9.54 7.21 9.58
N ASN A 188 -9.61 8.02 10.63
CA ASN A 188 -10.70 8.01 11.62
C ASN A 188 -12.11 8.20 11.00
N SER A 189 -12.22 8.89 9.87
CA SER A 189 -13.49 9.01 9.14
C SER A 189 -14.04 7.65 8.74
N ARG A 190 -13.20 6.70 8.37
CA ARG A 190 -13.58 5.33 8.00
C ARG A 190 -13.97 4.52 9.23
N MET A 191 -13.25 4.71 10.35
CA MET A 191 -13.66 4.09 11.62
C MET A 191 -15.08 4.49 12.01
N ASN A 192 -15.43 5.77 11.91
CA ASN A 192 -16.76 6.27 12.24
C ASN A 192 -17.85 5.69 11.31
N GLU A 193 -17.57 5.62 10.01
CA GLU A 193 -18.45 5.01 9.01
C GLU A 193 -18.74 3.55 9.33
N ILE A 194 -17.71 2.76 9.57
CA ILE A 194 -17.84 1.32 9.88
C ILE A 194 -18.51 1.10 11.22
N LYS A 195 -18.17 1.88 12.24
CA LYS A 195 -18.81 1.80 13.55
C LYS A 195 -20.32 2.05 13.47
N ASN A 196 -20.73 3.09 12.74
CA ASN A 196 -22.14 3.39 12.52
C ASN A 196 -22.85 2.25 11.77
N PHE A 197 -22.20 1.68 10.75
CA PHE A 197 -22.72 0.54 10.01
C PHE A 197 -22.95 -0.68 10.93
N VAL A 198 -21.98 -1.03 11.79
CA VAL A 198 -22.13 -2.15 12.71
C VAL A 198 -23.21 -1.86 13.76
N GLN A 199 -23.28 -0.62 14.28
CA GLN A 199 -24.29 -0.21 15.27
C GLN A 199 -25.72 -0.18 14.72
N SER A 200 -25.90 -0.09 13.39
CA SER A 200 -27.25 -0.18 12.80
C SER A 200 -27.83 -1.60 12.82
N GLY A 201 -27.07 -2.58 13.27
CA GLY A 201 -27.44 -3.99 13.37
C GLY A 201 -26.93 -4.81 12.19
N LEU A 202 -26.14 -5.83 12.49
CA LEU A 202 -25.61 -6.75 11.47
C LEU A 202 -26.61 -7.86 11.17
N LYS A 203 -26.74 -8.20 9.89
CA LYS A 203 -27.47 -9.38 9.40
C LYS A 203 -26.48 -10.45 8.98
N ASP A 204 -26.93 -11.71 9.05
CA ASP A 204 -26.15 -12.83 8.52
C ASP A 204 -25.96 -12.68 7.01
N ILE A 205 -24.81 -13.10 6.51
CA ILE A 205 -24.42 -12.91 5.12
C ILE A 205 -24.33 -14.24 4.38
N SER A 206 -24.81 -14.23 3.15
CA SER A 206 -24.63 -15.38 2.25
C SER A 206 -23.15 -15.49 1.84
N ILE A 207 -22.58 -16.67 2.00
CA ILE A 207 -21.16 -16.99 1.75
C ILE A 207 -20.97 -18.10 0.72
N SER A 208 -21.99 -18.44 -0.07
CA SER A 208 -21.86 -19.34 -1.22
C SER A 208 -22.73 -18.90 -2.40
N ARG A 209 -22.49 -19.51 -3.56
CA ARG A 209 -23.25 -19.30 -4.79
C ARG A 209 -23.41 -20.62 -5.54
N LYS A 210 -24.63 -20.88 -6.06
CA LYS A 210 -24.91 -22.04 -6.93
C LYS A 210 -24.50 -21.85 -8.36
N ASN A 211 -24.61 -20.65 -8.90
CA ASN A 211 -24.49 -20.38 -10.33
C ASN A 211 -23.08 -19.96 -10.80
N ILE A 212 -22.07 -20.11 -9.95
CA ILE A 212 -20.68 -19.77 -10.27
C ILE A 212 -19.85 -21.05 -10.35
N SER A 213 -19.41 -21.40 -11.55
CA SER A 213 -18.55 -22.56 -11.76
C SER A 213 -17.05 -22.24 -11.66
N TRP A 214 -16.67 -20.94 -11.68
CA TRP A 214 -15.31 -20.46 -11.52
C TRP A 214 -15.10 -19.88 -10.12
N GLY A 215 -14.82 -20.76 -9.17
CA GLY A 215 -14.63 -20.47 -7.75
C GLY A 215 -14.14 -21.72 -7.02
N ILE A 216 -13.90 -21.61 -5.71
CA ILE A 216 -13.54 -22.74 -4.86
C ILE A 216 -14.83 -23.47 -4.46
N PRO A 217 -14.99 -24.77 -4.80
CA PRO A 217 -16.21 -25.50 -4.43
C PRO A 217 -16.32 -25.71 -2.92
N VAL A 218 -17.54 -25.75 -2.40
CA VAL A 218 -17.81 -26.24 -1.04
C VAL A 218 -17.62 -27.77 -1.04
N GLU A 219 -16.70 -28.29 -0.20
CA GLU A 219 -16.33 -29.73 -0.22
C GLU A 219 -17.51 -30.66 0.03
N GLU A 220 -18.42 -30.30 0.92
CA GLU A 220 -19.59 -31.10 1.28
C GLU A 220 -20.74 -30.97 0.26
N ASN A 221 -20.68 -29.93 -0.62
CA ASN A 221 -21.73 -29.64 -1.59
C ASN A 221 -21.18 -28.93 -2.83
N ASN A 222 -20.70 -29.69 -3.79
CA ASN A 222 -20.07 -29.18 -5.02
C ASN A 222 -20.99 -28.37 -5.95
N GLU A 223 -22.31 -28.27 -5.66
CA GLU A 223 -23.21 -27.37 -6.36
C GLU A 223 -22.99 -25.91 -5.97
N HIS A 224 -22.32 -25.67 -4.83
CA HIS A 224 -22.00 -24.35 -4.32
C HIS A 224 -20.52 -24.05 -4.46
N SER A 225 -20.21 -22.82 -4.90
CA SER A 225 -18.88 -22.23 -4.78
C SER A 225 -18.83 -21.27 -3.59
N ILE A 226 -17.72 -21.28 -2.87
CA ILE A 226 -17.44 -20.37 -1.77
C ILE A 226 -17.48 -18.93 -2.28
N TYR A 227 -18.11 -18.05 -1.51
CA TYR A 227 -18.26 -16.64 -1.86
C TYR A 227 -16.90 -15.94 -1.96
N VAL A 228 -16.77 -15.12 -2.99
CA VAL A 228 -15.52 -14.47 -3.37
C VAL A 228 -14.83 -13.70 -2.23
N TRP A 229 -15.59 -13.11 -1.29
CA TRP A 229 -14.98 -12.38 -0.18
C TRP A 229 -14.41 -13.28 0.92
N LEU A 230 -15.01 -14.45 1.21
CA LEU A 230 -14.38 -15.40 2.11
C LEU A 230 -13.12 -16.01 1.47
N ASP A 231 -13.20 -16.31 0.19
CA ASP A 231 -12.07 -16.73 -0.64
C ASP A 231 -10.97 -15.66 -0.61
N ALA A 232 -11.24 -14.47 -1.13
CA ALA A 232 -10.26 -13.39 -1.26
C ALA A 232 -9.61 -13.00 0.08
N LEU A 233 -10.39 -12.80 1.16
CA LEU A 233 -9.85 -12.36 2.45
C LEU A 233 -8.91 -13.39 3.10
N THR A 234 -9.10 -14.67 2.80
CA THR A 234 -8.24 -15.74 3.31
C THR A 234 -6.81 -15.66 2.76
N ASN A 235 -6.54 -14.88 1.69
CA ASN A 235 -5.20 -14.72 1.13
C ASN A 235 -4.15 -14.31 2.16
N TYR A 236 -4.52 -13.46 3.12
CA TYR A 236 -3.62 -12.90 4.12
C TYR A 236 -2.98 -13.94 5.04
N ILE A 237 -3.70 -15.02 5.33
CA ILE A 237 -3.19 -16.14 6.11
C ILE A 237 -2.68 -17.27 5.22
N SER A 238 -3.19 -17.38 3.99
CA SER A 238 -2.71 -18.38 3.02
C SER A 238 -1.27 -18.15 2.59
N ALA A 239 -0.86 -16.89 2.44
CA ALA A 239 0.51 -16.54 2.11
C ALA A 239 1.53 -16.93 3.21
N LEU A 240 1.03 -17.16 4.42
CA LEU A 240 1.82 -17.62 5.58
C LEU A 240 1.64 -19.12 5.85
N ASP A 241 0.97 -19.87 4.95
CA ASP A 241 0.68 -21.30 5.08
C ASP A 241 0.05 -21.68 6.44
N TRP A 242 -0.96 -20.90 6.86
CA TRP A 242 -1.61 -21.05 8.17
C TRP A 242 -2.08 -22.48 8.46
N CYS A 243 -2.78 -23.13 7.53
CA CYS A 243 -3.36 -24.46 7.75
C CYS A 243 -2.31 -25.55 7.92
N GLU A 244 -1.07 -25.32 7.52
CA GLU A 244 0.07 -26.24 7.67
C GLU A 244 0.84 -25.99 9.00
N GLY A 245 0.41 -25.02 9.84
CA GLY A 245 1.08 -24.67 11.09
C GLY A 245 2.49 -24.12 10.87
N SER A 246 2.66 -23.24 9.90
CA SER A 246 3.99 -22.78 9.47
C SER A 246 4.64 -21.80 10.46
N LYS A 247 5.97 -21.85 10.55
CA LYS A 247 6.74 -20.86 11.32
C LYS A 247 6.58 -19.43 10.80
N SER A 248 6.22 -19.27 9.53
CA SER A 248 5.95 -17.94 8.95
C SER A 248 4.68 -17.36 9.53
N PHE A 249 3.64 -18.17 9.73
CA PHE A 249 2.42 -17.75 10.41
C PHE A 249 2.69 -17.30 11.84
N ASP A 250 3.37 -18.13 12.63
CA ASP A 250 3.71 -17.81 14.03
C ASP A 250 4.57 -16.54 14.15
N LYS A 251 5.37 -16.23 13.12
CA LYS A 251 6.27 -15.08 13.13
C LYS A 251 5.60 -13.77 12.72
N TYR A 252 4.74 -13.82 11.71
CA TYR A 252 4.22 -12.61 11.07
C TYR A 252 2.75 -12.33 11.37
N TRP A 253 1.95 -13.36 11.74
CA TRP A 253 0.56 -13.11 12.12
C TRP A 253 0.44 -12.74 13.60
N PRO A 254 -0.42 -11.78 13.99
CA PRO A 254 -1.34 -11.00 13.16
C PRO A 254 -0.61 -9.91 12.33
N ALA A 255 -1.14 -9.65 11.12
CA ALA A 255 -0.63 -8.61 10.24
C ALA A 255 -0.64 -7.24 10.95
N ASP A 256 0.44 -6.46 10.76
CA ASP A 256 0.53 -5.10 11.30
C ASP A 256 -0.40 -4.14 10.56
N ILE A 257 -0.51 -4.30 9.22
CA ILE A 257 -1.37 -3.45 8.42
C ILE A 257 -1.89 -4.18 7.16
N HIS A 258 -3.21 -4.10 6.94
CA HIS A 258 -3.82 -4.31 5.64
C HIS A 258 -4.07 -2.94 4.99
N LEU A 259 -3.33 -2.63 3.92
CA LEU A 259 -3.49 -1.40 3.14
C LEU A 259 -4.47 -1.67 2.00
N ILE A 260 -5.57 -0.92 1.96
CA ILE A 260 -6.69 -1.22 1.06
C ILE A 260 -7.33 0.05 0.48
N GLY A 261 -8.00 -0.08 -0.64
CA GLY A 261 -8.88 0.97 -1.16
C GLY A 261 -10.11 1.19 -0.27
N LYS A 262 -10.57 2.44 -0.18
CA LYS A 262 -11.70 2.83 0.70
C LYS A 262 -13.04 2.14 0.37
N ASP A 263 -13.23 1.65 -0.85
CA ASP A 263 -14.44 0.98 -1.32
C ASP A 263 -14.61 -0.44 -0.76
N ILE A 264 -13.53 -1.04 -0.27
CA ILE A 264 -13.55 -2.38 0.31
C ILE A 264 -13.33 -2.40 1.83
N THR A 265 -13.46 -1.24 2.49
CA THR A 265 -13.27 -1.12 3.95
C THR A 265 -14.22 -2.01 4.73
N ARG A 266 -15.50 -2.11 4.34
CA ARG A 266 -16.50 -2.95 5.02
C ARG A 266 -16.09 -4.42 5.06
N PHE A 267 -15.56 -4.96 3.97
CA PHE A 267 -15.15 -6.36 3.91
C PHE A 267 -13.97 -6.65 4.83
N HIS A 268 -12.99 -5.75 4.89
CA HIS A 268 -11.79 -5.91 5.70
C HIS A 268 -11.99 -5.57 7.18
N ALA A 269 -12.88 -4.63 7.47
CA ALA A 269 -13.08 -4.15 8.84
C ALA A 269 -14.21 -4.87 9.57
N VAL A 270 -15.16 -5.51 8.86
CA VAL A 270 -16.32 -6.21 9.45
C VAL A 270 -16.24 -7.70 9.16
N TYR A 271 -16.24 -8.11 7.89
CA TYR A 271 -16.32 -9.52 7.53
C TYR A 271 -15.06 -10.29 7.91
N TRP A 272 -13.89 -9.75 7.56
CA TRP A 272 -12.63 -10.41 7.86
C TRP A 272 -12.40 -10.64 9.37
N PRO A 273 -12.53 -9.64 10.25
CA PRO A 273 -12.43 -9.88 11.68
C PRO A 273 -13.48 -10.87 12.21
N ALA A 274 -14.72 -10.86 11.70
CA ALA A 274 -15.74 -11.80 12.11
C ALA A 274 -15.40 -13.26 11.71
N PHE A 275 -14.86 -13.48 10.51
CA PHE A 275 -14.36 -14.79 10.08
C PHE A 275 -13.19 -15.26 10.97
N LEU A 276 -12.25 -14.37 11.27
CA LEU A 276 -11.13 -14.67 12.16
C LEU A 276 -11.58 -15.00 13.59
N PHE A 277 -12.51 -14.24 14.15
CA PHE A 277 -13.10 -14.54 15.46
C PHE A 277 -13.80 -15.92 15.48
N SER A 278 -14.51 -16.23 14.38
CA SER A 278 -15.12 -17.55 14.23
C SER A 278 -14.06 -18.65 14.10
N ALA A 279 -13.01 -18.43 13.37
CA ALA A 279 -11.91 -19.37 13.24
C ALA A 279 -11.01 -19.48 14.49
N GLY A 280 -11.20 -18.61 15.49
CA GLY A 280 -10.37 -18.58 16.69
C GLY A 280 -8.99 -17.97 16.47
N LEU A 281 -8.87 -17.09 15.47
CA LEU A 281 -7.63 -16.41 15.09
C LEU A 281 -7.62 -14.95 15.58
N GLU A 282 -6.41 -14.41 15.77
CA GLU A 282 -6.23 -12.99 16.03
C GLU A 282 -6.58 -12.17 14.79
N VAL A 283 -7.09 -10.95 15.01
CA VAL A 283 -7.37 -10.00 13.92
C VAL A 283 -6.11 -9.18 13.58
N PRO A 284 -5.99 -8.63 12.37
CA PRO A 284 -4.89 -7.71 12.03
C PRO A 284 -4.87 -6.53 13.01
N LYS A 285 -3.69 -5.94 13.20
CA LYS A 285 -3.54 -4.81 14.13
C LYS A 285 -4.19 -3.54 13.59
N MET A 286 -4.18 -3.37 12.24
CA MET A 286 -4.70 -2.18 11.57
C MET A 286 -5.19 -2.47 10.15
N ILE A 287 -6.22 -1.71 9.75
CA ILE A 287 -6.71 -1.60 8.38
C ILE A 287 -6.59 -0.14 7.98
N PHE A 288 -5.76 0.15 6.98
CA PHE A 288 -5.60 1.49 6.44
C PHE A 288 -6.32 1.62 5.10
N SER A 289 -7.37 2.45 5.06
CA SER A 289 -8.18 2.68 3.86
C SER A 289 -7.72 3.94 3.14
N HIS A 290 -6.97 3.78 2.04
CA HIS A 290 -6.53 4.92 1.23
C HIS A 290 -7.62 5.43 0.31
N GLY A 291 -7.50 6.71 -0.09
CA GLY A 291 -8.39 7.36 -1.04
C GLY A 291 -8.14 6.93 -2.49
N PHE A 292 -8.99 7.41 -3.40
CA PHE A 292 -8.84 7.14 -4.84
C PHE A 292 -7.92 8.14 -5.53
N LEU A 293 -7.29 7.67 -6.60
CA LEU A 293 -6.77 8.58 -7.61
C LEU A 293 -7.90 8.92 -8.59
N LEU A 294 -8.10 10.22 -8.78
CA LEU A 294 -9.09 10.78 -9.67
C LEU A 294 -8.40 11.27 -10.95
N ASN A 295 -9.07 11.16 -12.08
CA ASN A 295 -8.65 11.80 -13.32
C ASN A 295 -9.64 12.94 -13.63
N LYS A 296 -9.17 14.17 -13.55
CA LYS A 296 -10.03 15.39 -13.70
C LYS A 296 -11.23 15.41 -12.77
N GLY A 297 -11.08 14.95 -11.52
CA GLY A 297 -12.13 14.91 -10.52
C GLY A 297 -13.05 13.67 -10.58
N GLU A 298 -12.88 12.78 -11.57
CA GLU A 298 -13.65 11.55 -11.71
C GLU A 298 -12.85 10.32 -11.27
N LYS A 299 -13.53 9.35 -10.65
CA LYS A 299 -12.90 8.06 -10.28
C LYS A 299 -12.34 7.38 -11.53
N ILE A 300 -11.05 7.01 -11.48
CA ILE A 300 -10.42 6.21 -12.53
C ILE A 300 -11.03 4.81 -12.53
N SER A 301 -11.72 4.46 -13.61
CA SER A 301 -12.30 3.12 -13.76
C SER A 301 -12.37 2.67 -15.22
N LYS A 302 -12.30 1.37 -15.42
CA LYS A 302 -12.40 0.75 -16.76
C LYS A 302 -13.76 1.01 -17.41
N SER A 303 -14.81 1.11 -16.61
CA SER A 303 -16.18 1.35 -17.08
C SER A 303 -16.43 2.77 -17.60
N VAL A 304 -15.67 3.74 -17.07
CA VAL A 304 -15.72 5.14 -17.53
C VAL A 304 -14.76 5.35 -18.71
N GLY A 305 -13.85 4.41 -18.98
CA GLY A 305 -12.88 4.51 -20.09
C GLY A 305 -11.76 5.53 -19.85
N ASN A 306 -11.60 6.01 -18.61
CA ASN A 306 -10.61 7.02 -18.22
C ASN A 306 -9.38 6.41 -17.51
N THR A 307 -9.14 5.11 -17.70
CA THR A 307 -8.01 4.40 -17.09
C THR A 307 -6.68 4.94 -17.59
N VAL A 308 -5.73 5.05 -16.68
CA VAL A 308 -4.35 5.48 -16.95
C VAL A 308 -3.45 4.27 -16.80
N ASP A 309 -2.73 3.94 -17.87
CA ASP A 309 -1.80 2.83 -17.94
C ASP A 309 -0.49 3.20 -17.21
N PRO A 310 -0.14 2.52 -16.10
CA PRO A 310 1.05 2.83 -15.33
C PRO A 310 2.36 2.50 -16.07
N ILE A 311 2.36 1.53 -16.99
CA ILE A 311 3.56 1.18 -17.77
C ILE A 311 3.93 2.32 -18.71
N LYS A 312 2.93 2.94 -19.38
CA LYS A 312 3.18 4.12 -20.20
C LYS A 312 3.71 5.31 -19.39
N LEU A 313 3.27 5.45 -18.13
CA LEU A 313 3.81 6.49 -17.25
C LEU A 313 5.27 6.22 -16.86
N LEU A 314 5.62 4.95 -16.62
CA LEU A 314 7.02 4.57 -16.36
C LEU A 314 7.94 4.87 -17.55
N GLU A 315 7.48 4.63 -18.78
CA GLU A 315 8.22 4.95 -19.99
C GLU A 315 8.42 6.47 -20.17
N LEU A 316 7.42 7.27 -19.80
CA LEU A 316 7.45 8.72 -19.96
C LEU A 316 8.27 9.44 -18.87
N TYR A 317 8.16 9.00 -17.61
CA TYR A 317 8.71 9.75 -16.48
C TYR A 317 9.85 9.03 -15.75
N GLY A 318 9.90 7.70 -15.81
CA GLY A 318 10.76 6.88 -14.96
C GLY A 318 10.10 6.48 -13.64
N VAL A 319 10.68 5.46 -13.01
CA VAL A 319 10.09 4.82 -11.82
C VAL A 319 10.13 5.71 -10.58
N ASP A 320 11.26 6.36 -10.31
CA ASP A 320 11.44 7.19 -9.12
C ASP A 320 10.52 8.42 -9.14
N GLN A 321 10.36 9.05 -10.32
CA GLN A 321 9.48 10.20 -10.51
C GLN A 321 8.01 9.83 -10.28
N LEU A 322 7.57 8.69 -10.81
CA LEU A 322 6.20 8.23 -10.62
C LEU A 322 5.93 7.87 -9.16
N ARG A 323 6.82 7.11 -8.51
CA ARG A 323 6.74 6.77 -7.09
C ARG A 323 6.65 8.02 -6.21
N PHE A 324 7.56 8.95 -6.45
CA PHE A 324 7.62 10.22 -5.70
C PHE A 324 6.33 11.04 -5.86
N TYR A 325 5.87 11.25 -7.11
CA TYR A 325 4.67 12.01 -7.36
C TYR A 325 3.43 11.41 -6.67
N LEU A 326 3.22 10.12 -6.82
CA LEU A 326 2.02 9.44 -6.28
C LEU A 326 1.91 9.57 -4.76
N LEU A 327 3.03 9.71 -4.05
CA LEU A 327 3.06 9.76 -2.60
C LEU A 327 3.25 11.16 -2.01
N SER A 328 3.78 12.12 -2.79
CA SER A 328 4.03 13.48 -2.33
C SER A 328 2.91 14.47 -2.68
N ALA A 329 2.16 14.21 -3.76
CA ALA A 329 1.20 15.16 -4.30
C ALA A 329 -0.09 15.29 -3.47
N THR A 330 -0.44 14.28 -2.68
CA THR A 330 -1.68 14.25 -1.90
C THR A 330 -1.46 13.62 -0.54
N PRO A 331 -2.07 14.15 0.54
CA PRO A 331 -2.05 13.50 1.84
C PRO A 331 -2.58 12.06 1.75
N PHE A 332 -1.77 11.11 2.20
CA PHE A 332 -2.11 9.70 2.15
C PHE A 332 -3.38 9.40 2.96
N GLY A 333 -4.33 8.68 2.38
CA GLY A 333 -5.68 8.48 2.95
C GLY A 333 -6.77 9.32 2.27
N ASN A 334 -6.42 10.44 1.63
CA ASN A 334 -7.35 11.30 0.90
C ASN A 334 -7.41 10.95 -0.60
N ASP A 335 -8.46 11.40 -1.27
CA ASP A 335 -8.53 11.33 -2.74
C ASP A 335 -7.54 12.32 -3.36
N GLY A 336 -6.78 11.85 -4.36
CA GLY A 336 -5.80 12.65 -5.09
C GLY A 336 -6.16 12.77 -6.56
N ASN A 337 -5.76 13.86 -7.20
CA ASN A 337 -5.92 14.03 -8.65
C ASN A 337 -4.66 13.66 -9.39
N TYR A 338 -4.82 12.86 -10.45
CA TYR A 338 -3.78 12.62 -11.43
C TYR A 338 -3.83 13.67 -12.53
N SER A 339 -2.69 14.24 -12.87
CA SER A 339 -2.51 14.95 -14.13
C SER A 339 -1.05 14.89 -14.58
N HIS A 340 -0.85 14.89 -15.90
CA HIS A 340 0.49 14.97 -16.52
C HIS A 340 1.26 16.21 -16.05
N GLU A 341 0.61 17.35 -16.01
CA GLU A 341 1.18 18.63 -15.60
C GLU A 341 1.69 18.58 -14.14
N LEU A 342 0.90 17.99 -13.24
CA LEU A 342 1.29 17.85 -11.83
C LEU A 342 2.53 16.94 -11.66
N ILE A 343 2.63 15.84 -12.41
CA ILE A 343 3.82 14.97 -12.38
C ILE A 343 5.06 15.77 -12.80
N VAL A 344 4.97 16.47 -13.93
CA VAL A 344 6.09 17.26 -14.47
C VAL A 344 6.50 18.37 -13.50
N ASN A 345 5.54 19.14 -13.00
CA ASN A 345 5.81 20.25 -12.09
C ASN A 345 6.43 19.77 -10.77
N HIS A 346 5.89 18.70 -10.16
CA HIS A 346 6.42 18.12 -8.92
C HIS A 346 7.86 17.59 -9.12
N SER A 347 8.07 16.81 -10.18
CA SER A 347 9.38 16.25 -10.48
C SER A 347 10.42 17.33 -10.77
N ASN A 348 10.07 18.35 -11.54
CA ASN A 348 10.98 19.46 -11.85
C ASN A 348 11.29 20.29 -10.60
N ALA A 349 10.29 20.66 -9.81
CA ALA A 349 10.51 21.52 -8.65
C ALA A 349 11.39 20.82 -7.60
N LEU A 350 10.99 19.64 -7.16
CA LEU A 350 11.59 18.98 -6.00
C LEU A 350 12.76 18.07 -6.37
N LEU A 351 12.58 17.18 -7.36
CA LEU A 351 13.64 16.24 -7.70
C LEU A 351 14.76 16.87 -8.55
N SER A 352 14.42 17.68 -9.54
CA SER A 352 15.41 18.26 -10.42
C SER A 352 16.05 19.53 -9.85
N ASN A 353 15.22 20.52 -9.49
CA ASN A 353 15.72 21.84 -9.08
C ASN A 353 16.24 21.87 -7.64
N ASP A 354 15.57 21.16 -6.71
CA ASP A 354 16.04 21.15 -5.30
C ASP A 354 17.12 20.09 -5.10
N LEU A 355 16.76 18.80 -5.14
CA LEU A 355 17.70 17.71 -4.82
C LEU A 355 18.78 17.57 -5.89
N GLY A 356 18.41 17.55 -7.17
CA GLY A 356 19.32 17.33 -8.29
C GLY A 356 20.33 18.45 -8.45
N ASN A 357 19.89 19.71 -8.41
CA ASN A 357 20.76 20.87 -8.54
C ASN A 357 21.75 21.00 -7.36
N LEU A 358 21.28 20.82 -6.11
CA LEU A 358 22.16 20.83 -4.95
C LEU A 358 23.24 19.73 -5.06
N SER A 359 22.82 18.52 -5.39
CA SER A 359 23.73 17.37 -5.57
C SER A 359 24.77 17.65 -6.66
N GLN A 360 24.33 18.13 -7.83
CA GLN A 360 25.22 18.42 -8.96
C GLN A 360 26.24 19.51 -8.62
N ARG A 361 25.82 20.60 -8.00
CA ARG A 361 26.70 21.73 -7.64
C ARG A 361 27.74 21.29 -6.62
N CYS A 362 27.32 20.61 -5.55
CA CYS A 362 28.22 20.14 -4.49
C CYS A 362 29.23 19.11 -5.03
N LEU A 363 28.76 18.04 -5.69
CA LEU A 363 29.62 16.97 -6.18
C LEU A 363 30.56 17.42 -7.29
N LYS A 364 30.15 18.35 -8.16
CA LYS A 364 31.01 18.93 -9.19
C LYS A 364 32.17 19.71 -8.55
N MET A 365 31.92 20.46 -7.47
CA MET A 365 32.98 21.17 -6.74
C MET A 365 33.93 20.19 -6.04
N ILE A 366 33.41 19.16 -5.37
CA ILE A 366 34.24 18.12 -4.77
C ILE A 366 35.13 17.45 -5.81
N PHE A 367 34.57 17.12 -6.97
CA PHE A 367 35.34 16.52 -8.05
C PHE A 367 36.47 17.43 -8.54
N SER A 368 36.17 18.71 -8.78
CA SER A 368 37.13 19.66 -9.40
C SER A 368 38.11 20.30 -8.41
N LYS A 369 37.72 20.46 -7.12
CA LYS A 369 38.53 21.22 -6.13
C LYS A 369 39.11 20.33 -5.03
N CYS A 370 38.55 19.14 -4.82
CA CYS A 370 38.96 18.20 -3.77
C CYS A 370 39.44 16.85 -4.36
N ASN A 371 39.85 16.81 -5.65
CA ASN A 371 40.33 15.60 -6.34
C ASN A 371 39.32 14.42 -6.26
N GLY A 372 38.03 14.70 -6.29
CA GLY A 372 36.96 13.69 -6.20
C GLY A 372 36.84 13.03 -4.82
N ARG A 373 37.42 13.59 -3.77
CA ARG A 373 37.31 13.09 -2.39
C ARG A 373 36.54 14.09 -1.53
N ILE A 374 35.62 13.60 -0.72
CA ILE A 374 34.94 14.45 0.26
C ILE A 374 35.99 15.01 1.21
N PRO A 375 36.11 16.35 1.33
CA PRO A 375 37.09 16.96 2.19
C PRO A 375 36.80 16.71 3.66
N ASN A 376 37.79 16.84 4.53
CA ASN A 376 37.59 16.84 5.95
C ASN A 376 36.89 18.13 6.37
N LYS A 377 36.01 18.04 7.38
CA LYS A 377 35.42 19.24 7.98
C LYS A 377 36.49 19.99 8.78
N GLY A 378 36.45 21.31 8.71
CA GLY A 378 37.12 22.22 9.64
C GLY A 378 36.22 22.58 10.82
N ASP A 379 36.46 23.75 11.41
CA ASP A 379 35.60 24.28 12.46
C ASP A 379 34.22 24.64 11.91
N LEU A 380 33.17 24.25 12.64
CA LEU A 380 31.77 24.51 12.30
C LEU A 380 31.31 25.82 12.91
N ASP A 381 30.69 26.67 12.10
CA ASP A 381 30.01 27.88 12.59
C ASP A 381 28.54 27.61 12.97
N ASP A 382 27.84 28.63 13.48
CA ASP A 382 26.45 28.51 13.92
C ASP A 382 25.49 28.12 12.75
N ASN A 383 25.78 28.53 11.52
CA ASN A 383 24.98 28.16 10.34
C ASN A 383 25.14 26.69 10.00
N ASP A 384 26.37 26.18 10.08
CA ASP A 384 26.67 24.75 9.87
C ASP A 384 25.94 23.89 10.90
N LEU A 385 26.09 24.26 12.17
CA LEU A 385 25.47 23.54 13.30
C LEU A 385 23.95 23.55 13.20
N SER A 386 23.36 24.70 12.87
CA SER A 386 21.92 24.83 12.69
C SER A 386 21.38 23.94 11.57
N LEU A 387 22.06 23.92 10.42
CA LEU A 387 21.64 23.08 9.28
C LEU A 387 21.81 21.57 9.58
N LEU A 388 22.93 21.18 10.19
CA LEU A 388 23.17 19.80 10.60
C LEU A 388 22.16 19.32 11.64
N SER A 389 21.80 20.18 12.62
CA SER A 389 20.76 19.85 13.62
C SER A 389 19.42 19.54 12.93
N ASN A 390 18.99 20.38 11.99
CA ASN A 390 17.75 20.12 11.24
C ASN A 390 17.78 18.77 10.48
N ALA A 391 18.94 18.39 9.95
CA ALA A 391 19.07 17.11 9.26
C ALA A 391 19.07 15.90 10.21
N TYR A 392 19.73 16.03 11.37
CA TYR A 392 19.74 14.95 12.37
C TYR A 392 18.35 14.74 13.01
N ASP A 393 17.57 15.79 13.16
CA ASP A 393 16.19 15.72 13.67
C ASP A 393 15.24 15.02 12.67
N LEU A 394 15.60 14.91 11.38
CA LEU A 394 14.79 14.24 10.36
C LEU A 394 14.47 12.79 10.73
N TYR A 395 15.38 12.08 11.40
CA TYR A 395 15.12 10.70 11.77
C TYR A 395 13.91 10.60 12.70
N GLN A 396 13.90 11.37 13.77
CA GLN A 396 12.79 11.38 14.72
C GLN A 396 11.48 11.83 14.06
N LYS A 397 11.53 12.91 13.27
CA LYS A 397 10.37 13.38 12.49
C LYS A 397 9.85 12.32 11.51
N SER A 398 10.76 11.57 10.88
CA SER A 398 10.39 10.47 9.98
C SER A 398 9.64 9.36 10.71
N LEU A 399 10.10 8.97 11.90
CA LEU A 399 9.41 7.98 12.73
C LEU A 399 8.00 8.45 13.12
N GLU A 400 7.85 9.71 13.53
CA GLU A 400 6.58 10.33 13.90
C GLU A 400 5.60 10.35 12.70
N CYS A 401 6.04 10.84 11.54
CA CYS A 401 5.21 10.85 10.33
C CYS A 401 4.80 9.42 9.91
N MET A 402 5.72 8.48 9.95
CA MET A 402 5.47 7.11 9.48
C MET A 402 4.73 6.24 10.50
N ALA A 403 4.66 6.65 11.78
CA ALA A 403 3.80 6.01 12.77
C ALA A 403 2.30 6.13 12.40
N ASP A 404 1.93 7.27 11.80
CA ASP A 404 0.57 7.56 11.33
C ASP A 404 0.43 7.40 9.79
N TYR A 405 1.44 6.81 9.13
CA TYR A 405 1.49 6.63 7.68
C TYR A 405 1.33 7.92 6.86
N GLN A 406 1.77 9.05 7.42
CA GLN A 406 1.74 10.37 6.76
C GLN A 406 2.92 10.52 5.77
N ILE A 407 2.92 9.71 4.71
CA ILE A 407 4.05 9.61 3.75
C ILE A 407 4.35 10.97 3.12
N HIS A 408 3.32 11.77 2.78
CA HIS A 408 3.51 13.11 2.22
C HIS A 408 4.20 14.08 3.21
N ALA A 409 3.85 14.02 4.51
CA ALA A 409 4.48 14.85 5.54
C ALA A 409 5.94 14.42 5.77
N TYR A 410 6.21 13.13 5.75
CA TYR A 410 7.55 12.56 5.76
C TYR A 410 8.41 13.13 4.62
N LEU A 411 7.91 13.11 3.38
CA LEU A 411 8.60 13.65 2.22
C LEU A 411 8.81 15.16 2.33
N ASN A 412 7.77 15.90 2.72
CA ASN A 412 7.88 17.35 2.90
C ASN A 412 8.97 17.73 3.90
N SER A 413 9.05 17.03 5.06
CA SER A 413 10.09 17.30 6.05
C SER A 413 11.51 17.14 5.51
N ILE A 414 11.73 16.17 4.62
CA ILE A 414 13.02 15.93 3.98
C ILE A 414 13.34 17.05 2.98
N PHE A 415 12.36 17.44 2.15
CA PHE A 415 12.55 18.50 1.15
C PHE A 415 12.69 19.89 1.77
N ASP A 416 12.10 20.14 2.94
CA ASP A 416 12.36 21.37 3.73
C ASP A 416 13.84 21.49 4.09
N VAL A 417 14.48 20.40 4.54
CA VAL A 417 15.91 20.41 4.85
C VAL A 417 16.78 20.53 3.58
N ILE A 418 16.38 19.91 2.47
CA ILE A 418 17.07 20.09 1.17
C ILE A 418 16.98 21.55 0.72
N SER A 419 15.84 22.21 0.89
CA SER A 419 15.67 23.64 0.57
C SER A 419 16.55 24.53 1.44
N LEU A 420 16.63 24.26 2.76
CA LEU A 420 17.57 24.95 3.67
C LEU A 420 19.02 24.74 3.23
N ALA A 421 19.40 23.55 2.79
CA ALA A 421 20.73 23.25 2.29
C ALA A 421 21.06 24.01 0.98
N ASN A 422 20.08 24.14 0.06
CA ASN A 422 20.22 24.96 -1.14
C ASN A 422 20.49 26.44 -0.81
N LYS A 423 19.73 26.98 0.16
CA LYS A 423 19.93 28.34 0.65
C LYS A 423 21.31 28.50 1.28
N TYR A 424 21.67 27.62 2.22
CA TYR A 424 22.99 27.60 2.86
C TYR A 424 24.13 27.57 1.82
N PHE A 425 24.08 26.66 0.86
CA PHE A 425 25.10 26.53 -0.19
C PHE A 425 25.23 27.81 -1.03
N SER A 426 24.10 28.49 -1.29
CA SER A 426 24.09 29.75 -2.02
C SER A 426 24.61 30.92 -1.20
N ASP A 427 24.29 30.98 0.09
CA ASP A 427 24.71 32.05 1.00
C ASP A 427 26.21 31.95 1.34
N GLN A 428 26.73 30.70 1.53
CA GLN A 428 28.15 30.43 1.82
C GLN A 428 29.07 30.59 0.62
N LYS A 429 28.54 30.57 -0.61
CA LYS A 429 29.27 30.78 -1.90
C LYS A 429 30.59 30.02 -1.96
N PRO A 430 30.66 28.71 -1.80
CA PRO A 430 31.92 27.97 -1.73
C PRO A 430 32.81 28.15 -2.97
N TRP A 431 32.24 28.52 -4.12
CA TRP A 431 32.99 28.83 -5.36
C TRP A 431 33.83 30.13 -5.28
N GLU A 432 33.51 31.06 -4.38
CA GLU A 432 34.29 32.27 -4.09
C GLU A 432 35.39 31.96 -3.06
N LEU A 433 35.22 31.01 -2.19
CA LEU A 433 36.13 30.64 -1.08
C LEU A 433 37.37 29.84 -1.56
N ASP A 434 37.38 29.28 -2.73
CA ASP A 434 38.43 28.39 -3.28
C ASP A 434 39.86 28.98 -3.20
N LYS A 435 39.98 30.30 -3.38
CA LYS A 435 41.28 31.00 -3.31
C LYS A 435 41.55 31.66 -1.97
N ASP A 436 40.50 32.21 -1.35
CA ASP A 436 40.65 33.10 -0.19
C ASP A 436 40.58 32.32 1.14
N ASN A 437 39.77 31.26 1.21
CA ASN A 437 39.58 30.43 2.41
C ASN A 437 39.23 28.99 2.03
N PRO A 438 40.18 28.18 1.54
CA PRO A 438 39.91 26.81 1.10
C PRO A 438 39.43 25.90 2.24
N ASP A 439 39.84 26.13 3.49
CA ASP A 439 39.38 25.34 4.65
C ASP A 439 37.88 25.56 4.91
N ARG A 440 37.40 26.80 4.78
CA ARG A 440 35.98 27.08 4.88
C ARG A 440 35.20 26.48 3.70
N MET A 441 35.71 26.54 2.49
CA MET A 441 35.13 25.85 1.34
C MET A 441 35.00 24.33 1.61
N HIS A 442 36.03 23.70 2.14
CA HIS A 442 36.00 22.29 2.51
C HIS A 442 34.91 21.97 3.52
N THR A 443 34.78 22.81 4.55
CA THR A 443 33.71 22.66 5.56
C THR A 443 32.33 22.78 4.95
N VAL A 444 32.07 23.78 4.11
CA VAL A 444 30.78 23.97 3.42
C VAL A 444 30.43 22.77 2.53
N LEU A 445 31.41 22.25 1.77
CA LEU A 445 31.22 21.08 0.94
C LEU A 445 30.94 19.82 1.77
N TRP A 446 31.67 19.65 2.90
CA TRP A 446 31.44 18.53 3.82
C TRP A 446 30.03 18.59 4.42
N VAL A 447 29.58 19.73 4.97
CA VAL A 447 28.25 19.92 5.54
C VAL A 447 27.17 19.61 4.49
N THR A 448 27.30 20.17 3.29
CA THR A 448 26.33 19.90 2.20
C THR A 448 26.28 18.43 1.82
N CYS A 449 27.44 17.76 1.75
CA CYS A 449 27.54 16.34 1.46
C CYS A 449 26.87 15.48 2.53
N GLU A 450 27.03 15.87 3.81
CA GLU A 450 26.40 15.17 4.95
C GLU A 450 24.86 15.31 4.91
N ILE A 451 24.34 16.51 4.57
CA ILE A 451 22.89 16.68 4.35
C ILE A 451 22.38 15.80 3.21
N LEU A 452 23.10 15.78 2.08
CA LEU A 452 22.73 14.93 0.93
C LEU A 452 22.77 13.45 1.30
N ARG A 453 23.72 13.01 2.14
CA ARG A 453 23.80 11.63 2.64
C ARG A 453 22.58 11.28 3.48
N ILE A 454 22.25 12.10 4.48
CA ILE A 454 21.12 11.85 5.39
C ILE A 454 19.81 11.84 4.62
N THR A 455 19.56 12.85 3.79
CA THR A 455 18.33 12.96 3.02
C THR A 455 18.20 11.83 1.98
N SER A 456 19.30 11.39 1.37
CA SER A 456 19.30 10.26 0.44
C SER A 456 18.97 8.93 1.13
N ILE A 457 19.45 8.70 2.35
CA ILE A 457 19.09 7.53 3.15
C ILE A 457 17.58 7.52 3.42
N LEU A 458 17.04 8.64 3.85
CA LEU A 458 15.62 8.78 4.14
C LEU A 458 14.74 8.72 2.88
N LEU A 459 15.24 9.11 1.72
CA LEU A 459 14.54 9.02 0.44
C LEU A 459 14.56 7.62 -0.21
N GLN A 460 15.44 6.69 0.25
CA GLN A 460 15.53 5.34 -0.33
C GLN A 460 14.21 4.58 -0.42
N PRO A 461 13.28 4.67 0.55
CA PRO A 461 11.99 4.00 0.43
C PRO A 461 11.17 4.45 -0.77
N VAL A 462 11.30 5.70 -1.20
CA VAL A 462 10.48 6.33 -2.24
C VAL A 462 11.24 6.43 -3.56
N ILE A 463 12.43 7.05 -3.54
CA ILE A 463 13.30 7.29 -4.70
C ILE A 463 14.43 6.26 -4.64
N VAL A 464 14.15 5.04 -5.11
CA VAL A 464 15.02 3.89 -4.87
C VAL A 464 16.33 4.00 -5.64
N ASP A 465 16.26 4.20 -6.94
CA ASP A 465 17.43 4.19 -7.81
C ASP A 465 18.26 5.47 -7.68
N GLY A 466 17.59 6.62 -7.62
CA GLY A 466 18.24 7.92 -7.46
C GLY A 466 19.01 8.05 -6.15
N SER A 467 18.38 7.63 -5.04
CA SER A 467 19.01 7.65 -3.72
C SER A 467 20.21 6.71 -3.64
N ASN A 468 20.09 5.49 -4.19
CA ASN A 468 21.20 4.53 -4.23
C ASN A 468 22.39 5.06 -5.06
N LYS A 469 22.13 5.69 -6.20
CA LYS A 469 23.18 6.33 -7.00
C LYS A 469 23.86 7.47 -6.24
N LEU A 470 23.08 8.31 -5.56
CA LEU A 470 23.60 9.43 -4.79
C LEU A 470 24.45 8.96 -3.62
N LEU A 471 24.00 7.94 -2.89
CA LEU A 471 24.76 7.30 -1.81
C LEU A 471 26.04 6.63 -2.30
N ALA A 472 26.03 5.98 -3.45
CA ALA A 472 27.21 5.37 -4.04
C ALA A 472 28.33 6.39 -4.33
N VAL A 473 27.95 7.58 -4.84
CA VAL A 473 28.90 8.68 -5.10
C VAL A 473 29.40 9.32 -3.81
N SER A 474 28.57 9.40 -2.76
CA SER A 474 28.93 9.97 -1.46
C SER A 474 29.67 8.97 -0.52
N TYR A 475 30.18 7.85 -1.03
CA TYR A 475 30.90 6.80 -0.29
C TYR A 475 30.13 6.12 0.85
N THR A 476 28.80 6.23 0.86
CA THR A 476 27.97 5.48 1.80
C THR A 476 27.43 4.22 1.13
N HIS A 477 28.29 3.19 1.01
CA HIS A 477 27.81 1.85 0.80
C HIS A 477 27.11 1.41 2.08
N LEU A 478 25.78 1.46 2.09
CA LEU A 478 24.98 0.72 3.07
C LEU A 478 25.31 -0.76 2.87
N ARG A 479 26.07 -1.35 3.79
CA ARG A 479 26.12 -2.81 3.91
C ARG A 479 24.71 -3.28 4.16
N ALA A 480 24.32 -4.42 3.61
CA ALA A 480 22.97 -4.99 3.64
C ALA A 480 22.33 -5.15 5.05
N HIS A 481 23.00 -4.73 6.11
CA HIS A 481 22.63 -4.84 7.52
C HIS A 481 22.71 -3.53 8.33
N GLU A 482 22.95 -2.37 7.70
CA GLU A 482 22.93 -1.11 8.43
C GLU A 482 21.50 -0.56 8.47
N THR A 483 20.93 -0.52 9.69
CA THR A 483 19.62 0.06 9.95
C THR A 483 19.70 1.57 10.13
N LEU A 484 18.59 2.28 9.91
CA LEU A 484 18.49 3.73 10.15
C LEU A 484 18.99 4.12 11.55
N ARG A 485 18.66 3.32 12.55
CA ARG A 485 19.11 3.48 13.94
C ARG A 485 20.64 3.47 14.08
N TYR A 486 21.34 2.58 13.36
CA TYR A 486 22.82 2.52 13.38
C TYR A 486 23.45 3.70 12.66
N LEU A 487 22.85 4.19 11.59
CA LEU A 487 23.33 5.35 10.84
C LEU A 487 23.25 6.63 11.69
N VAL A 488 22.16 6.84 12.41
CA VAL A 488 22.00 7.98 13.34
C VAL A 488 22.90 7.85 14.57
N CYS A 489 23.03 6.65 15.18
CA CYS A 489 23.90 6.44 16.34
C CYS A 489 25.39 6.62 16.02
N ARG A 490 25.84 6.41 14.77
CA ARG A 490 27.22 6.77 14.33
C ARG A 490 27.44 8.26 14.18
N LEU A 491 26.38 9.06 13.98
CA LEU A 491 26.44 10.49 13.84
C LEU A 491 26.53 11.22 15.18
N LEU A 492 26.15 10.56 16.28
CA LEU A 492 26.17 11.11 17.64
C LEU A 492 27.46 10.73 18.42
N ARG A 493 28.41 10.01 17.79
CA ARG A 493 29.76 9.71 18.27
C ARG A 493 30.83 10.40 17.40
#